data_54faf060cb6125d1f44b4ca964aa64b6
#
_entry.id   54faf060cb6125d1f44b4ca964aa64b6
#
_cell.length_a   1.000
_cell.length_b   1.000
_cell.length_c   1.000
_cell.angle_alpha   90.00
_cell.angle_beta   90.00
_cell.angle_gamma   90.00
#
_symmetry.space_group_name_H-M   'P 1'
#
loop_
_entity.id
_entity.type
_entity.pdbx_description
1 polymer ?
#
loop_
_entity_poly.entity_id
_entity_poly.type
_entity_poly.pdbx_seq_one_letter_code
_entity_poly.pdbx_strand_id
1 'polypeptide(L)'
;YISTGTHYLYRDVLSGYSKIEGLYNLKRNGVGIDITLNIDSGANKTAYNALGEFDGAVAVYNYKTGELLCSVSKPTYDIENKPENLLTDEKYSAVFLDKVVSGIYTPGSIMKVVTAACAIENIPDIYTRTFECDGKYETSDGTVICNGEHGKQDFTKAMNNSCNSAFAEISTELGSAKLLATAESMGFNTQLY
;
A
#
# COMPACT_ATOMS: atom_id res chain seq x y z
N TYR A 1 -0.72 5.34 -24.90
CA TYR A 1 -1.83 4.94 -23.99
C TYR A 1 -1.22 4.33 -22.76
N ILE A 2 -1.58 4.87 -21.59
CA ILE A 2 -1.22 4.28 -20.30
C ILE A 2 -2.24 3.17 -20.04
N SER A 3 -1.79 1.92 -19.94
CA SER A 3 -2.65 0.74 -19.85
C SER A 3 -3.34 0.54 -18.48
N THR A 4 -3.15 1.45 -17.54
CA THR A 4 -3.58 1.32 -16.15
C THR A 4 -4.53 2.42 -15.65
N GLY A 5 -4.82 3.43 -16.44
CA GLY A 5 -5.70 4.52 -16.03
C GLY A 5 -7.19 4.17 -16.18
N THR A 6 -8.05 4.80 -15.38
CA THR A 6 -9.52 4.65 -15.46
C THR A 6 -10.06 4.84 -16.88
N HIS A 7 -9.53 5.79 -17.64
CA HIS A 7 -9.89 6.02 -19.04
C HIS A 7 -9.50 4.83 -19.96
N TYR A 8 -8.46 4.07 -19.64
CA TYR A 8 -8.11 2.86 -20.39
C TYR A 8 -9.03 1.70 -20.04
N LEU A 9 -9.29 1.49 -18.77
CA LEU A 9 -10.15 0.42 -18.29
C LEU A 9 -11.59 0.57 -18.82
N TYR A 10 -12.08 1.80 -18.89
CA TYR A 10 -13.45 2.13 -19.34
C TYR A 10 -13.51 2.72 -20.75
N ARG A 11 -12.43 2.58 -21.53
CA ARG A 11 -12.33 3.20 -22.88
C ARG A 11 -13.50 2.86 -23.80
N ASP A 12 -13.96 1.60 -23.75
CA ASP A 12 -15.05 1.13 -24.61
C ASP A 12 -16.37 1.82 -24.23
N VAL A 13 -16.62 1.93 -22.92
CA VAL A 13 -17.79 2.65 -22.38
C VAL A 13 -17.70 4.14 -22.68
N LEU A 14 -16.54 4.75 -22.42
CA LEU A 14 -16.29 6.17 -22.66
C LEU A 14 -16.40 6.54 -24.14
N SER A 15 -15.97 5.66 -25.04
CA SER A 15 -16.07 5.87 -26.49
C SER A 15 -17.40 5.45 -27.10
N GLY A 16 -18.31 4.86 -26.31
CA GLY A 16 -19.57 4.33 -26.80
C GLY A 16 -19.44 3.06 -27.64
N TYR A 17 -18.31 2.34 -27.51
CA TYR A 17 -18.10 1.07 -28.20
C TYR A 17 -18.81 -0.09 -27.49
N SER A 18 -19.55 -0.92 -28.24
CA SER A 18 -20.18 -2.13 -27.74
C SER A 18 -19.34 -3.36 -28.09
N LYS A 19 -18.80 -4.04 -27.11
CA LYS A 19 -18.07 -5.33 -27.31
C LYS A 19 -19.00 -6.45 -27.79
N ILE A 20 -20.26 -6.41 -27.42
CA ILE A 20 -21.27 -7.43 -27.78
C ILE A 20 -21.62 -7.29 -29.25
N GLU A 21 -21.83 -6.07 -29.72
CA GLU A 21 -22.25 -5.77 -31.09
C GLU A 21 -21.06 -5.59 -32.05
N GLY A 22 -19.84 -5.42 -31.51
CA GLY A 22 -18.63 -5.19 -32.30
C GLY A 22 -18.58 -3.85 -33.02
N LEU A 23 -19.49 -2.93 -32.68
CA LEU A 23 -19.69 -1.67 -33.36
C LEU A 23 -19.78 -0.52 -32.35
N TYR A 24 -19.37 0.67 -32.79
CA TYR A 24 -19.67 1.90 -32.05
C TYR A 24 -21.20 2.12 -32.07
N ASN A 25 -21.76 2.46 -30.91
CA ASN A 25 -23.17 2.72 -30.80
C ASN A 25 -23.54 4.00 -31.57
N LEU A 26 -23.98 3.83 -32.81
CA LEU A 26 -24.37 4.92 -33.71
C LEU A 26 -25.54 5.76 -33.17
N LYS A 27 -26.36 5.21 -32.27
CA LYS A 27 -27.47 5.96 -31.64
C LYS A 27 -27.00 7.06 -30.71
N ARG A 28 -25.74 7.01 -30.24
CA ARG A 28 -25.15 8.04 -29.37
C ARG A 28 -24.34 9.10 -30.13
N ASN A 29 -24.30 9.06 -31.46
CA ASN A 29 -23.59 10.03 -32.31
C ASN A 29 -22.12 10.28 -31.87
N GLY A 30 -21.43 9.25 -31.38
CA GLY A 30 -20.06 9.37 -30.85
C GLY A 30 -19.94 10.11 -29.52
N VAL A 31 -21.05 10.38 -28.82
CA VAL A 31 -21.02 10.99 -27.48
C VAL A 31 -20.59 9.93 -26.47
N GLY A 32 -19.53 10.22 -25.74
CA GLY A 32 -19.05 9.38 -24.63
C GLY A 32 -19.99 9.41 -23.44
N ILE A 33 -19.66 8.60 -22.44
CA ILE A 33 -20.35 8.56 -21.15
C ILE A 33 -19.43 9.14 -20.09
N ASP A 34 -20.00 9.86 -19.14
CA ASP A 34 -19.28 10.33 -17.97
C ASP A 34 -19.05 9.19 -16.99
N ILE A 35 -17.90 9.21 -16.33
CA ILE A 35 -17.57 8.34 -15.21
C ILE A 35 -17.44 9.20 -13.96
N THR A 36 -18.22 8.89 -12.94
CA THR A 36 -18.09 9.52 -11.62
C THR A 36 -17.22 8.63 -10.72
N LEU A 37 -16.21 9.23 -10.12
CA LEU A 37 -15.32 8.58 -9.15
C LEU A 37 -15.65 9.06 -7.74
N ASN A 38 -15.36 8.23 -6.74
CA ASN A 38 -15.48 8.59 -5.32
C ASN A 38 -14.31 9.44 -4.82
N ILE A 39 -13.38 9.81 -5.71
CA ILE A 39 -12.22 10.63 -5.38
C ILE A 39 -12.67 12.06 -5.05
N ASP A 40 -12.36 12.51 -3.84
CA ASP A 40 -12.51 13.90 -3.42
C ASP A 40 -11.35 14.74 -3.97
N SER A 41 -11.68 15.71 -4.82
CA SER A 41 -10.68 16.56 -5.48
C SER A 41 -9.93 17.45 -4.49
N GLY A 42 -10.58 17.89 -3.41
CA GLY A 42 -9.96 18.68 -2.35
C GLY A 42 -8.93 17.85 -1.54
N ALA A 43 -9.32 16.64 -1.16
CA ALA A 43 -8.43 15.71 -0.48
C ALA A 43 -7.22 15.35 -1.36
N ASN A 44 -7.44 15.06 -2.64
CA ASN A 44 -6.37 14.79 -3.61
C ASN A 44 -5.40 15.97 -3.74
N LYS A 45 -5.91 17.18 -3.89
CA LYS A 45 -5.08 18.39 -3.98
C LYS A 45 -4.27 18.63 -2.71
N THR A 46 -4.88 18.40 -1.54
CA THR A 46 -4.21 18.53 -0.26
C THR A 46 -3.07 17.51 -0.13
N ALA A 47 -3.34 16.24 -0.43
CA ALA A 47 -2.34 15.18 -0.40
C ALA A 47 -1.20 15.42 -1.40
N TYR A 48 -1.52 15.86 -2.61
CA TYR A 48 -0.54 16.22 -3.63
C TYR A 48 0.40 17.32 -3.16
N ASN A 49 -0.15 18.38 -2.56
CA ASN A 49 0.63 19.49 -2.02
C ASN A 49 1.46 19.07 -0.80
N ALA A 50 0.92 18.22 0.06
CA ALA A 50 1.63 17.72 1.24
C ALA A 50 2.83 16.84 0.89
N LEU A 51 2.79 16.08 -0.21
CA LEU A 51 3.95 15.35 -0.72
C LEU A 51 5.08 16.29 -1.15
N GLY A 52 4.79 17.56 -1.50
CA GLY A 52 5.83 18.52 -1.91
C GLY A 52 6.71 17.98 -3.03
N GLU A 53 8.03 17.97 -2.78
CA GLU A 53 9.04 17.45 -3.73
C GLU A 53 9.35 15.96 -3.55
N PHE A 54 8.69 15.28 -2.61
CA PHE A 54 8.92 13.85 -2.41
C PHE A 54 8.19 13.02 -3.46
N ASP A 55 8.87 11.99 -3.92
CA ASP A 55 8.27 10.89 -4.66
C ASP A 55 7.52 9.96 -3.70
N GLY A 56 6.36 9.49 -4.11
CA GLY A 56 5.59 8.60 -3.26
C GLY A 56 4.13 8.52 -3.65
N ALA A 57 3.33 7.97 -2.75
CA ALA A 57 1.90 7.82 -2.94
C ALA A 57 1.13 8.15 -1.65
N VAL A 58 -0.08 8.66 -1.82
CA VAL A 58 -1.05 8.84 -0.74
C VAL A 58 -2.38 8.24 -1.16
N ALA A 59 -2.90 7.34 -0.34
CA ALA A 59 -4.24 6.78 -0.50
C ALA A 59 -5.05 7.02 0.78
N VAL A 60 -6.28 7.47 0.62
CA VAL A 60 -7.26 7.59 1.70
C VAL A 60 -8.52 6.84 1.29
N TYR A 61 -8.92 5.89 2.09
CA TYR A 61 -10.13 5.11 1.82
C TYR A 61 -11.03 5.04 3.06
N ASN A 62 -12.30 4.88 2.82
CA ASN A 62 -13.28 4.61 3.86
C ASN A 62 -13.19 3.14 4.24
N TYR A 63 -12.67 2.83 5.42
CA TYR A 63 -12.46 1.46 5.88
C TYR A 63 -13.76 0.65 6.08
N LYS A 64 -14.93 1.31 6.12
CA LYS A 64 -16.24 0.65 6.25
C LYS A 64 -16.84 0.30 4.89
N THR A 65 -16.66 1.17 3.89
CA THR A 65 -17.29 1.01 2.57
C THR A 65 -16.31 0.54 1.50
N GLY A 66 -15.00 0.69 1.73
CA GLY A 66 -13.94 0.43 0.74
C GLY A 66 -13.78 1.54 -0.30
N GLU A 67 -14.56 2.62 -0.23
CA GLU A 67 -14.47 3.74 -1.17
C GLU A 67 -13.12 4.43 -1.07
N LEU A 68 -12.43 4.56 -2.20
CA LEU A 68 -11.17 5.30 -2.32
C LEU A 68 -11.49 6.79 -2.48
N LEU A 69 -11.18 7.58 -1.46
CA LEU A 69 -11.47 9.01 -1.39
C LEU A 69 -10.31 9.88 -1.89
N CYS A 70 -9.09 9.36 -1.84
CA CYS A 70 -7.89 10.02 -2.31
C CYS A 70 -6.93 9.01 -2.89
N SER A 71 -6.36 9.31 -4.06
CA SER A 71 -5.31 8.53 -4.70
C SER A 71 -4.35 9.49 -5.39
N VAL A 72 -3.16 9.63 -4.83
CA VAL A 72 -2.10 10.49 -5.36
C VAL A 72 -0.84 9.65 -5.55
N SER A 73 -0.23 9.77 -6.71
CA SER A 73 1.04 9.14 -7.05
C SER A 73 1.98 10.20 -7.63
N LYS A 74 3.19 10.31 -7.12
CA LYS A 74 4.25 11.21 -7.63
C LYS A 74 5.49 10.39 -8.05
N PRO A 75 6.25 10.83 -9.06
CA PRO A 75 6.05 12.04 -9.85
C PRO A 75 4.82 11.95 -10.74
N THR A 76 4.33 13.09 -11.17
CA THR A 76 3.25 13.23 -12.15
C THR A 76 3.55 14.39 -13.09
N TYR A 77 2.72 14.60 -14.08
CA TYR A 77 2.85 15.71 -15.03
C TYR A 77 1.48 16.29 -15.39
N ASP A 78 1.49 17.53 -15.86
CA ASP A 78 0.29 18.15 -16.41
C ASP A 78 -0.01 17.56 -17.80
N ILE A 79 -1.20 16.97 -17.93
CA ILE A 79 -1.63 16.33 -19.18
C ILE A 79 -1.83 17.36 -20.30
N GLU A 80 -2.25 18.56 -19.95
CA GLU A 80 -2.48 19.64 -20.92
C GLU A 80 -1.15 20.26 -21.40
N ASN A 81 -0.13 20.24 -20.53
CA ASN A 81 1.20 20.77 -20.78
C ASN A 81 2.25 19.68 -20.64
N LYS A 82 2.12 18.60 -21.40
CA LYS A 82 3.01 17.45 -21.33
C LYS A 82 4.48 17.84 -21.63
N PRO A 83 5.41 17.59 -20.68
CA PRO A 83 6.82 17.84 -20.90
C PRO A 83 7.40 17.04 -22.08
N GLU A 84 8.24 17.66 -22.91
CA GLU A 84 8.89 16.99 -24.04
C GLU A 84 9.88 15.91 -23.57
N ASN A 85 10.53 16.12 -22.42
CA ASN A 85 11.55 15.24 -21.85
C ASN A 85 10.99 14.21 -20.85
N LEU A 86 9.67 13.97 -20.85
CA LEU A 86 8.97 13.09 -19.90
C LEU A 86 9.57 11.68 -19.76
N LEU A 87 10.18 11.16 -20.84
CA LEU A 87 10.76 9.82 -20.85
C LEU A 87 12.28 9.78 -20.58
N THR A 88 12.92 10.94 -20.59
CA THR A 88 14.38 11.05 -20.53
C THR A 88 14.89 11.78 -19.31
N ASP A 89 14.04 12.54 -18.62
CA ASP A 89 14.36 13.28 -17.41
C ASP A 89 14.10 12.42 -16.19
N GLU A 90 15.12 12.22 -15.37
CA GLU A 90 15.08 11.41 -14.14
C GLU A 90 14.00 11.89 -13.16
N LYS A 91 13.68 13.18 -13.16
CA LYS A 91 12.58 13.79 -12.40
C LYS A 91 11.24 13.08 -12.62
N TYR A 92 11.03 12.50 -13.80
CA TYR A 92 9.82 11.78 -14.16
C TYR A 92 9.97 10.26 -14.10
N SER A 93 10.99 9.77 -13.40
CA SER A 93 11.20 8.32 -13.23
C SER A 93 9.95 7.66 -12.67
N ALA A 94 9.49 6.58 -13.32
CA ALA A 94 8.26 5.86 -12.95
C ALA A 94 6.96 6.71 -12.96
N VAL A 95 6.91 7.82 -13.72
CA VAL A 95 5.74 8.72 -13.81
C VAL A 95 4.46 8.01 -14.28
N PHE A 96 4.59 6.92 -15.02
CA PHE A 96 3.46 6.11 -15.49
C PHE A 96 3.06 4.98 -14.55
N LEU A 97 3.81 4.79 -13.46
CA LEU A 97 3.47 3.82 -12.43
C LEU A 97 2.51 4.45 -11.43
N ASP A 98 1.30 3.90 -11.31
CA ASP A 98 0.45 4.22 -10.18
C ASP A 98 1.01 3.54 -8.93
N LYS A 99 1.69 4.34 -8.10
CA LYS A 99 2.37 3.85 -6.90
C LYS A 99 1.42 3.44 -5.78
N VAL A 100 0.15 3.84 -5.84
CA VAL A 100 -0.88 3.40 -4.87
C VAL A 100 -1.20 1.92 -5.05
N VAL A 101 -1.37 1.48 -6.31
CA VAL A 101 -1.84 0.12 -6.61
C VAL A 101 -0.74 -0.80 -7.17
N SER A 102 0.34 -0.24 -7.71
CA SER A 102 1.40 -1.01 -8.39
C SER A 102 2.79 -0.75 -7.82
N GLY A 103 2.92 0.15 -6.85
CA GLY A 103 4.20 0.40 -6.17
C GLY A 103 4.57 -0.76 -5.26
N ILE A 104 5.83 -1.19 -5.33
CA ILE A 104 6.38 -2.22 -4.43
C ILE A 104 7.31 -1.53 -3.44
N TYR A 105 6.99 -1.67 -2.15
CA TYR A 105 7.73 -1.04 -1.06
C TYR A 105 8.16 -2.07 -0.04
N THR A 106 9.34 -1.86 0.55
CA THR A 106 9.74 -2.63 1.74
C THR A 106 8.87 -2.20 2.91
N PRO A 107 8.05 -3.08 3.50
CA PRO A 107 7.06 -2.71 4.51
C PRO A 107 7.71 -2.24 5.83
N GLY A 108 8.91 -2.69 6.14
CA GLY A 108 9.56 -2.37 7.41
C GLY A 108 8.69 -2.72 8.62
N SER A 109 8.64 -1.82 9.59
CA SER A 109 7.91 -2.04 10.86
C SER A 109 6.40 -2.20 10.72
N ILE A 110 5.79 -1.86 9.59
CA ILE A 110 4.36 -2.13 9.41
C ILE A 110 4.05 -3.63 9.35
N MET A 111 5.03 -4.48 8.99
CA MET A 111 4.87 -5.94 9.07
C MET A 111 4.68 -6.46 10.50
N LYS A 112 5.04 -5.69 11.51
CA LYS A 112 4.77 -6.05 12.91
C LYS A 112 3.28 -6.18 13.20
N VAL A 113 2.41 -5.54 12.43
CA VAL A 113 0.95 -5.71 12.52
C VAL A 113 0.56 -7.17 12.23
N VAL A 114 1.14 -7.77 11.19
CA VAL A 114 0.91 -9.19 10.86
C VAL A 114 1.44 -10.09 11.96
N THR A 115 2.68 -9.83 12.43
CA THR A 115 3.28 -10.59 13.53
C THR A 115 2.47 -10.46 14.81
N ALA A 116 1.98 -9.26 15.12
CA ALA A 116 1.14 -9.01 16.31
C ALA A 116 -0.18 -9.77 16.24
N ALA A 117 -0.86 -9.73 15.09
CA ALA A 117 -2.10 -10.49 14.90
C ALA A 117 -1.86 -12.00 15.07
N CYS A 118 -0.82 -12.53 14.43
CA CYS A 118 -0.42 -13.92 14.58
C CYS A 118 -0.11 -14.28 16.05
N ALA A 119 0.58 -13.39 16.78
CA ALA A 119 0.90 -13.60 18.20
C ALA A 119 -0.37 -13.64 19.06
N ILE A 120 -1.31 -12.72 18.83
CA ILE A 120 -2.58 -12.68 19.56
C ILE A 120 -3.40 -13.96 19.38
N GLU A 121 -3.38 -14.52 18.17
CA GLU A 121 -4.11 -15.75 17.84
C GLU A 121 -3.43 -17.02 18.36
N ASN A 122 -2.10 -17.04 18.49
CA ASN A 122 -1.33 -18.27 18.68
C ASN A 122 -0.55 -18.33 19.99
N ILE A 123 -0.43 -17.24 20.74
CA ILE A 123 0.30 -17.16 22.01
C ILE A 123 -0.68 -16.74 23.11
N PRO A 124 -1.20 -17.69 23.92
CA PRO A 124 -2.29 -17.39 24.87
C PRO A 124 -1.95 -16.37 25.95
N ASP A 125 -0.67 -16.28 26.32
CA ASP A 125 -0.18 -15.40 27.38
C ASP A 125 0.49 -14.13 26.86
N ILE A 126 0.34 -13.80 25.57
CA ILE A 126 1.05 -12.69 24.91
C ILE A 126 0.91 -11.35 25.64
N TYR A 127 -0.27 -11.06 26.18
CA TYR A 127 -0.54 -9.81 26.88
C TYR A 127 0.05 -9.72 28.30
N THR A 128 0.43 -10.87 28.88
CA THR A 128 1.01 -10.93 30.23
C THR A 128 2.52 -11.15 30.18
N ARG A 129 3.06 -11.44 29.01
CA ARG A 129 4.51 -11.62 28.79
C ARG A 129 5.28 -10.34 28.97
N THR A 130 6.52 -10.53 29.35
CA THR A 130 7.50 -9.45 29.40
C THR A 130 8.65 -9.78 28.48
N PHE A 131 9.04 -8.81 27.68
CA PHE A 131 10.17 -8.85 26.75
C PHE A 131 11.28 -7.96 27.29
N GLU A 132 12.53 -8.36 27.12
CA GLU A 132 13.69 -7.56 27.47
C GLU A 132 14.43 -7.16 26.18
N CYS A 133 14.77 -5.88 26.08
CA CYS A 133 15.45 -5.32 24.92
C CYS A 133 16.68 -4.50 25.34
N ASP A 134 17.84 -5.06 25.09
CA ASP A 134 19.15 -4.42 25.27
C ASP A 134 19.74 -3.84 23.96
N GLY A 135 18.86 -3.60 22.98
CA GLY A 135 19.22 -3.05 21.67
C GLY A 135 19.46 -4.11 20.59
N LYS A 136 19.38 -5.39 20.89
CA LYS A 136 19.55 -6.49 19.93
C LYS A 136 18.82 -7.76 20.36
N TYR A 137 18.69 -8.71 19.41
CA TYR A 137 18.21 -10.07 19.66
C TYR A 137 18.97 -11.05 18.79
N GLU A 138 19.53 -12.09 19.40
CA GLU A 138 20.28 -13.12 18.70
C GLU A 138 19.33 -14.23 18.21
N THR A 139 19.40 -14.55 16.92
CA THR A 139 18.66 -15.65 16.29
C THR A 139 19.64 -16.70 15.75
N SER A 140 19.14 -17.85 15.33
CA SER A 140 19.95 -18.86 14.62
C SER A 140 20.59 -18.32 13.33
N ASP A 141 19.96 -17.33 12.70
CA ASP A 141 20.32 -16.83 11.38
C ASP A 141 21.10 -15.51 11.44
N GLY A 142 21.30 -14.97 12.64
CA GLY A 142 22.03 -13.73 12.87
C GLY A 142 21.43 -12.83 13.94
N THR A 143 21.99 -11.64 14.07
CA THR A 143 21.59 -10.66 15.08
C THR A 143 20.59 -9.65 14.50
N VAL A 144 19.44 -9.51 15.14
CA VAL A 144 18.48 -8.44 14.83
C VAL A 144 18.79 -7.23 15.70
N ILE A 145 19.11 -6.11 15.06
CA ILE A 145 19.41 -4.84 15.75
C ILE A 145 18.11 -4.08 15.98
N CYS A 146 17.95 -3.58 17.20
CA CYS A 146 16.85 -2.71 17.56
C CYS A 146 17.25 -1.23 17.40
N ASN A 147 16.26 -0.34 17.27
CA ASN A 147 16.46 1.10 17.14
C ASN A 147 16.76 1.80 18.48
N GLY A 148 16.87 1.03 19.56
CA GLY A 148 17.22 1.51 20.90
C GLY A 148 17.13 0.39 21.94
N GLU A 149 17.61 0.68 23.14
CA GLU A 149 17.46 -0.16 24.32
C GLU A 149 16.14 0.19 25.01
N HIS A 150 15.13 -0.71 24.93
CA HIS A 150 13.81 -0.43 25.48
C HIS A 150 13.62 -1.00 26.90
N GLY A 151 14.59 -1.80 27.37
CA GLY A 151 14.53 -2.49 28.66
C GLY A 151 13.36 -3.45 28.75
N LYS A 152 12.85 -3.61 29.95
CA LYS A 152 11.72 -4.50 30.25
C LYS A 152 10.40 -3.90 29.84
N GLN A 153 9.61 -4.59 29.02
CA GLN A 153 8.36 -4.10 28.43
C GLN A 153 7.37 -5.25 28.18
N ASP A 154 6.08 -4.95 28.24
CA ASP A 154 5.03 -5.83 27.80
C ASP A 154 4.82 -5.78 26.27
N PHE A 155 3.92 -6.61 25.76
CA PHE A 155 3.61 -6.69 24.33
C PHE A 155 3.11 -5.36 23.75
N THR A 156 2.22 -4.67 24.45
CA THR A 156 1.67 -3.38 24.01
C THR A 156 2.75 -2.32 23.93
N LYS A 157 3.62 -2.25 24.92
CA LYS A 157 4.75 -1.32 24.93
C LYS A 157 5.79 -1.66 23.87
N ALA A 158 6.03 -2.96 23.61
CA ALA A 158 6.91 -3.41 22.54
C ALA A 158 6.39 -2.99 21.17
N MET A 159 5.07 -3.06 20.93
CA MET A 159 4.44 -2.56 19.71
C MET A 159 4.55 -1.03 19.59
N ASN A 160 4.26 -0.28 20.65
CA ASN A 160 4.35 1.18 20.68
C ASN A 160 5.78 1.68 20.42
N ASN A 161 6.78 0.98 20.95
CA ASN A 161 8.20 1.29 20.76
C ASN A 161 8.72 0.77 19.39
N SER A 162 7.91 0.04 18.65
CA SER A 162 8.34 -0.67 17.44
C SER A 162 9.60 -1.52 17.68
N CYS A 163 9.66 -2.22 18.81
CA CYS A 163 10.83 -2.94 19.28
C CYS A 163 11.17 -4.14 18.37
N ASN A 164 12.31 -4.07 17.68
CA ASN A 164 12.73 -5.17 16.81
C ASN A 164 13.10 -6.43 17.60
N SER A 165 13.73 -6.30 18.77
CA SER A 165 14.12 -7.43 19.60
C SER A 165 12.92 -8.26 20.06
N ALA A 166 11.89 -7.61 20.62
CA ALA A 166 10.68 -8.31 21.06
C ALA A 166 9.93 -8.97 19.89
N PHE A 167 9.83 -8.29 18.75
CA PHE A 167 9.17 -8.86 17.57
C PHE A 167 9.99 -9.95 16.87
N ALA A 168 11.32 -9.94 16.98
CA ALA A 168 12.15 -11.05 16.54
C ALA A 168 11.94 -12.29 17.42
N GLU A 169 11.89 -12.12 18.75
CA GLU A 169 11.59 -13.18 19.71
C GLU A 169 10.22 -13.81 19.40
N ILE A 170 9.17 -12.99 19.29
CA ILE A 170 7.82 -13.42 18.94
C ILE A 170 7.80 -14.17 17.61
N SER A 171 8.45 -13.64 16.58
CA SER A 171 8.50 -14.26 15.25
C SER A 171 9.21 -15.62 15.27
N THR A 172 10.28 -15.74 16.05
CA THR A 172 11.02 -17.00 16.23
C THR A 172 10.14 -18.05 16.89
N GLU A 173 9.38 -17.69 17.90
CA GLU A 173 8.46 -18.61 18.59
C GLU A 173 7.30 -19.06 17.68
N LEU A 174 6.71 -18.12 16.93
CA LEU A 174 5.58 -18.40 16.02
C LEU A 174 5.99 -19.33 14.87
N GLY A 175 7.17 -19.08 14.32
CA GLY A 175 7.68 -19.78 13.15
C GLY A 175 7.03 -19.32 11.83
N SER A 176 7.71 -19.63 10.73
CA SER A 176 7.33 -19.17 9.39
C SER A 176 5.94 -19.64 8.93
N ALA A 177 5.55 -20.85 9.29
CA ALA A 177 4.26 -21.41 8.83
C ALA A 177 3.06 -20.64 9.37
N LYS A 178 3.05 -20.27 10.66
CA LYS A 178 1.97 -19.50 11.27
C LYS A 178 1.94 -18.07 10.75
N LEU A 179 3.13 -17.45 10.64
CA LEU A 179 3.27 -16.09 10.11
C LEU A 179 2.76 -16.00 8.67
N LEU A 180 3.12 -16.98 7.82
CA LEU A 180 2.64 -17.04 6.44
C LEU A 180 1.12 -17.20 6.38
N ALA A 181 0.56 -18.15 7.14
CA ALA A 181 -0.89 -18.37 7.17
C ALA A 181 -1.66 -17.12 7.61
N THR A 182 -1.17 -16.39 8.63
CA THR A 182 -1.78 -15.13 9.06
C THR A 182 -1.65 -14.05 7.98
N ALA A 183 -0.49 -13.91 7.34
CA ALA A 183 -0.30 -12.97 6.23
C ALA A 183 -1.27 -13.28 5.07
N GLU A 184 -1.40 -14.54 4.67
CA GLU A 184 -2.32 -14.96 3.61
C GLU A 184 -3.78 -14.68 3.97
N SER A 185 -4.19 -14.90 5.22
CA SER A 185 -5.54 -14.54 5.70
C SER A 185 -5.81 -13.02 5.63
N MET A 186 -4.77 -12.20 5.66
CA MET A 186 -4.82 -10.74 5.48
C MET A 186 -4.71 -10.29 4.01
N GLY A 187 -4.69 -11.23 3.06
CA GLY A 187 -4.67 -10.94 1.62
C GLY A 187 -3.28 -10.92 0.98
N PHE A 188 -2.21 -11.23 1.71
CA PHE A 188 -0.90 -11.42 1.11
C PHE A 188 -0.91 -12.64 0.18
N ASN A 189 -0.10 -12.63 -0.88
CA ASN A 189 -0.02 -13.66 -1.91
C ASN A 189 -1.36 -13.95 -2.64
N THR A 190 -2.35 -13.09 -2.48
CA THR A 190 -3.65 -13.21 -3.15
C THR A 190 -3.62 -12.41 -4.45
N GLN A 191 -4.07 -13.02 -5.55
CA GLN A 191 -4.29 -12.28 -6.79
C GLN A 191 -5.53 -11.40 -6.61
N LEU A 192 -5.35 -10.08 -6.65
CA LEU A 192 -6.42 -9.11 -6.39
C LEU A 192 -7.23 -8.76 -7.65
N TYR A 193 -6.73 -9.07 -8.87
CA TYR A 193 -7.38 -8.82 -10.18
C TYR A 193 -6.74 -9.62 -11.30
#